data_2c27c757596f169d4aa0673a434b367a
#
_entry.id   2c27c757596f169d4aa0673a434b367a
#
_cell.length_a   1.000
_cell.length_b   1.000
_cell.length_c   1.000
_cell.angle_alpha   90.00
_cell.angle_beta   90.00
_cell.angle_gamma   90.00
#
_symmetry.space_group_name_H-M   'P 1'
#
loop_
_entity.id
_entity.type
_entity.pdbx_description
1 polymer ?
#
loop_
_entity_poly.entity_id
_entity_poly.type
_entity_poly.pdbx_seq_one_letter_code
_entity_poly.pdbx_strand_id
1 'polypeptide(L)'
;MKNLLLITIAAVLLVGCQTETTTTFDIDRARTHIDKQNAKYMEFFNNGDASGVADLHVDEAIVMPPHTGLIKGKEAIKQAISDEISAGATDIVFTTLDMYGNEDYVTEVGRFSLNIKDNGKIVMNDSGKYIVLWKQVSKDNWLMKADIWNSDLPIKK
;
A
#
# COMPACT_ATOMS: atom_id res chain seq x y z
N MET A 1 -21.40 82.59 -5.80
CA MET A 1 -20.11 81.89 -5.66
C MET A 1 -20.41 80.57 -4.97
N LYS A 2 -20.43 79.47 -5.72
CA LYS A 2 -20.76 78.14 -5.16
C LYS A 2 -19.48 77.36 -5.00
N ASN A 3 -19.12 77.03 -3.77
CA ASN A 3 -17.98 76.18 -3.48
C ASN A 3 -18.37 74.71 -3.71
N LEU A 4 -17.72 74.09 -4.69
CA LEU A 4 -17.87 72.66 -4.99
C LEU A 4 -16.83 71.88 -4.18
N LEU A 5 -17.29 71.16 -3.17
CA LEU A 5 -16.45 70.30 -2.33
C LEU A 5 -16.25 68.94 -3.01
N LEU A 6 -15.06 68.68 -3.56
CA LEU A 6 -14.68 67.37 -4.09
C LEU A 6 -14.33 66.41 -2.94
N ILE A 7 -15.16 65.40 -2.70
CA ILE A 7 -14.89 64.33 -1.81
C ILE A 7 -14.22 63.20 -2.62
N THR A 8 -12.90 63.04 -2.45
CA THR A 8 -12.15 61.89 -2.99
C THR A 8 -12.31 60.70 -2.06
N ILE A 9 -13.05 59.70 -2.53
CA ILE A 9 -13.18 58.38 -1.85
C ILE A 9 -11.94 57.54 -2.21
N ALA A 10 -11.02 57.37 -1.24
CA ALA A 10 -9.90 56.43 -1.38
C ALA A 10 -10.40 54.99 -1.10
N ALA A 11 -10.54 54.21 -2.15
CA ALA A 11 -10.83 52.78 -2.02
C ALA A 11 -9.55 52.04 -1.56
N VAL A 12 -9.49 51.62 -0.31
CA VAL A 12 -8.43 50.76 0.21
C VAL A 12 -8.76 49.31 -0.24
N LEU A 13 -8.04 48.82 -1.24
CA LEU A 13 -8.04 47.41 -1.62
C LEU A 13 -7.27 46.62 -0.57
N LEU A 14 -7.97 45.98 0.36
CA LEU A 14 -7.41 44.95 1.23
C LEU A 14 -7.15 43.70 0.38
N VAL A 15 -5.93 43.56 -0.12
CA VAL A 15 -5.44 42.28 -0.66
C VAL A 15 -5.26 41.35 0.51
N GLY A 16 -6.28 40.54 0.78
CA GLY A 16 -6.19 39.44 1.72
C GLY A 16 -5.18 38.43 1.19
N CYS A 17 -4.00 38.36 1.82
CA CYS A 17 -3.06 37.26 1.62
C CYS A 17 -3.76 36.00 2.15
N GLN A 18 -4.37 35.19 1.29
CA GLN A 18 -4.77 33.83 1.64
C GLN A 18 -3.48 33.04 1.80
N THR A 19 -3.08 32.80 3.03
CA THR A 19 -2.11 31.75 3.33
C THR A 19 -2.76 30.41 2.94
N GLU A 20 -2.39 29.89 1.78
CA GLU A 20 -2.64 28.47 1.48
C GLU A 20 -1.94 27.66 2.56
N THR A 21 -2.71 27.08 3.46
CA THR A 21 -2.24 26.03 4.36
C THR A 21 -1.92 24.83 3.48
N THR A 22 -0.67 24.72 3.01
CA THR A 22 -0.15 23.48 2.47
C THR A 22 -0.21 22.46 3.61
N THR A 23 -1.26 21.65 3.65
CA THR A 23 -1.29 20.47 4.51
C THR A 23 -0.20 19.55 4.01
N THR A 24 0.91 19.50 4.75
CA THR A 24 1.96 18.51 4.51
C THR A 24 1.35 17.12 4.66
N PHE A 25 1.66 16.22 3.70
CA PHE A 25 1.21 14.83 3.77
C PHE A 25 1.66 14.18 5.09
N ASP A 26 0.71 13.56 5.79
CA ASP A 26 0.94 12.89 7.07
C ASP A 26 1.24 11.40 6.80
N ILE A 27 2.53 11.08 6.74
CA ILE A 27 2.99 9.70 6.50
C ILE A 27 2.65 8.77 7.68
N ASP A 28 2.59 9.24 8.92
CA ASP A 28 2.26 8.41 10.07
C ASP A 28 0.79 8.02 10.06
N ARG A 29 -0.08 8.90 9.57
CA ARG A 29 -1.48 8.59 9.32
C ARG A 29 -1.61 7.54 8.21
N ALA A 30 -0.91 7.70 7.09
CA ALA A 30 -0.90 6.71 6.01
C ALA A 30 -0.40 5.36 6.51
N ARG A 31 0.71 5.34 7.29
CA ARG A 31 1.23 4.14 7.95
C ARG A 31 0.17 3.43 8.77
N THR A 32 -0.55 4.16 9.62
CA THR A 32 -1.61 3.58 10.45
C THR A 32 -2.69 2.85 9.62
N HIS A 33 -3.03 3.36 8.45
CA HIS A 33 -4.02 2.72 7.56
C HIS A 33 -3.43 1.56 6.77
N ILE A 34 -2.19 1.67 6.31
CA ILE A 34 -1.47 0.60 5.58
C ILE A 34 -1.20 -0.59 6.52
N ASP A 35 -0.80 -0.34 7.77
CA ASP A 35 -0.61 -1.41 8.76
C ASP A 35 -1.90 -2.22 9.00
N LYS A 36 -3.07 -1.56 8.94
CA LYS A 36 -4.37 -2.26 9.00
C LYS A 36 -4.62 -3.11 7.74
N GLN A 37 -4.19 -2.66 6.57
CA GLN A 37 -4.31 -3.46 5.34
C GLN A 37 -3.35 -4.65 5.38
N ASN A 38 -2.12 -4.47 5.87
CA ASN A 38 -1.18 -5.57 6.11
C ASN A 38 -1.75 -6.60 7.09
N ALA A 39 -2.40 -6.14 8.18
CA ALA A 39 -3.05 -7.04 9.13
C ALA A 39 -4.17 -7.86 8.47
N LYS A 40 -5.01 -7.24 7.61
CA LYS A 40 -6.04 -7.95 6.84
C LYS A 40 -5.43 -8.93 5.85
N TYR A 41 -4.34 -8.56 5.16
CA TYR A 41 -3.65 -9.47 4.25
C TYR A 41 -3.20 -10.73 5.00
N MET A 42 -2.52 -10.57 6.13
CA MET A 42 -2.09 -11.68 6.97
C MET A 42 -3.27 -12.54 7.44
N GLU A 43 -4.36 -11.92 7.88
CA GLU A 43 -5.59 -12.61 8.29
C GLU A 43 -6.19 -13.43 7.14
N PHE A 44 -6.44 -12.82 5.98
CA PHE A 44 -7.03 -13.50 4.82
C PHE A 44 -6.14 -14.63 4.32
N PHE A 45 -4.85 -14.35 4.14
CA PHE A 45 -3.90 -15.36 3.66
C PHE A 45 -3.83 -16.57 4.59
N ASN A 46 -3.68 -16.34 5.90
CA ASN A 46 -3.55 -17.39 6.90
C ASN A 46 -4.85 -18.19 7.11
N ASN A 47 -6.01 -17.60 6.74
CA ASN A 47 -7.30 -18.26 6.73
C ASN A 47 -7.63 -18.92 5.37
N GLY A 48 -6.75 -18.83 4.37
CA GLY A 48 -6.97 -19.42 3.04
C GLY A 48 -7.89 -18.59 2.14
N ASP A 49 -8.16 -17.33 2.48
CA ASP A 49 -9.04 -16.44 1.73
C ASP A 49 -8.25 -15.65 0.66
N ALA A 50 -7.95 -16.31 -0.45
CA ALA A 50 -7.30 -15.69 -1.61
C ALA A 50 -8.13 -14.54 -2.20
N SER A 51 -9.46 -14.57 -2.07
CA SER A 51 -10.33 -13.47 -2.54
C SER A 51 -10.16 -12.23 -1.70
N GLY A 52 -10.16 -12.38 -0.37
CA GLY A 52 -9.91 -11.28 0.56
C GLY A 52 -8.54 -10.63 0.33
N VAL A 53 -7.50 -11.43 0.07
CA VAL A 53 -6.16 -10.90 -0.29
C VAL A 53 -6.22 -10.12 -1.60
N ALA A 54 -6.88 -10.66 -2.64
CA ALA A 54 -6.99 -9.99 -3.94
C ALA A 54 -7.75 -8.65 -3.84
N ASP A 55 -8.73 -8.54 -2.94
CA ASP A 55 -9.50 -7.31 -2.73
C ASP A 55 -8.70 -6.17 -2.08
N LEU A 56 -7.52 -6.46 -1.53
CA LEU A 56 -6.56 -5.43 -1.07
C LEU A 56 -5.75 -4.81 -2.21
N HIS A 57 -5.97 -5.23 -3.45
CA HIS A 57 -5.29 -4.72 -4.65
C HIS A 57 -6.24 -3.86 -5.50
N VAL A 58 -5.69 -2.89 -6.24
CA VAL A 58 -6.45 -2.21 -7.31
C VAL A 58 -6.67 -3.18 -8.48
N ASP A 59 -7.68 -2.93 -9.33
CA ASP A 59 -8.06 -3.86 -10.39
C ASP A 59 -6.92 -4.18 -11.36
N GLU A 60 -6.09 -3.17 -11.71
CA GLU A 60 -4.93 -3.33 -12.59
C GLU A 60 -3.60 -3.47 -11.85
N ALA A 61 -3.61 -3.99 -10.63
CA ALA A 61 -2.39 -4.20 -9.84
C ALA A 61 -1.42 -5.17 -10.53
N ILE A 62 -0.15 -5.03 -10.17
CA ILE A 62 0.96 -5.84 -10.69
C ILE A 62 1.69 -6.48 -9.52
N VAL A 63 1.84 -7.79 -9.55
CA VAL A 63 2.65 -8.55 -8.59
C VAL A 63 3.81 -9.20 -9.33
N MET A 64 4.99 -9.12 -8.74
CA MET A 64 6.26 -9.58 -9.33
C MET A 64 6.91 -10.61 -8.38
N PRO A 65 6.42 -11.84 -8.37
CA PRO A 65 7.00 -12.90 -7.55
C PRO A 65 8.37 -13.35 -8.09
N PRO A 66 9.22 -13.93 -7.23
CA PRO A 66 10.52 -14.43 -7.67
C PRO A 66 10.37 -15.63 -8.61
N HIS A 67 11.31 -15.75 -9.55
CA HIS A 67 11.45 -16.89 -10.47
C HIS A 67 10.27 -17.17 -11.40
N THR A 68 9.32 -16.26 -11.52
CA THR A 68 8.16 -16.38 -12.40
C THR A 68 7.88 -15.07 -13.14
N GLY A 69 6.94 -15.10 -14.08
CA GLY A 69 6.51 -13.93 -14.83
C GLY A 69 5.69 -12.96 -13.98
N LEU A 70 5.54 -11.75 -14.50
CA LEU A 70 4.68 -10.72 -13.95
C LEU A 70 3.22 -11.17 -13.94
N ILE A 71 2.52 -10.97 -12.82
CA ILE A 71 1.09 -11.24 -12.64
C ILE A 71 0.36 -9.90 -12.67
N LYS A 72 -0.68 -9.77 -13.48
CA LYS A 72 -1.41 -8.52 -13.64
C LYS A 72 -2.91 -8.73 -13.49
N GLY A 73 -3.51 -7.85 -12.69
CA GLY A 73 -4.95 -7.79 -12.46
C GLY A 73 -5.42 -8.68 -11.33
N LYS A 74 -6.51 -8.26 -10.69
CA LYS A 74 -7.04 -8.83 -9.45
C LYS A 74 -7.32 -10.32 -9.55
N GLU A 75 -7.93 -10.79 -10.64
CA GLU A 75 -8.27 -12.22 -10.82
C GLU A 75 -7.02 -13.11 -10.95
N ALA A 76 -5.99 -12.65 -11.69
CA ALA A 76 -4.75 -13.38 -11.80
C ALA A 76 -3.98 -13.43 -10.47
N ILE A 77 -4.02 -12.34 -9.70
CA ILE A 77 -3.46 -12.26 -8.34
C ILE A 77 -4.18 -13.22 -7.41
N LYS A 78 -5.52 -13.24 -7.43
CA LYS A 78 -6.32 -14.18 -6.65
C LYS A 78 -5.94 -15.64 -6.95
N GLN A 79 -5.77 -15.98 -8.23
CA GLN A 79 -5.37 -17.34 -8.62
C GLN A 79 -3.97 -17.67 -8.08
N ALA A 80 -3.00 -16.75 -8.22
CA ALA A 80 -1.64 -16.97 -7.73
C ALA A 80 -1.60 -17.16 -6.20
N ILE A 81 -2.33 -16.34 -5.44
CA ILE A 81 -2.45 -16.50 -3.98
C ILE A 81 -3.12 -17.84 -3.63
N SER A 82 -4.16 -18.24 -4.36
CA SER A 82 -4.81 -19.54 -4.17
C SER A 82 -3.85 -20.70 -4.41
N ASP A 83 -2.99 -20.59 -5.42
CA ASP A 83 -1.98 -21.60 -5.74
C ASP A 83 -0.90 -21.68 -4.64
N GLU A 84 -0.43 -20.55 -4.13
CA GLU A 84 0.53 -20.50 -3.02
C GLU A 84 -0.05 -21.13 -1.74
N ILE A 85 -1.28 -20.79 -1.36
CA ILE A 85 -1.97 -21.36 -0.20
C ILE A 85 -2.15 -22.88 -0.40
N SER A 86 -2.55 -23.32 -1.61
CA SER A 86 -2.73 -24.73 -1.95
C SER A 86 -1.41 -25.50 -1.94
N ALA A 87 -0.29 -24.84 -2.22
CA ALA A 87 1.06 -25.39 -2.10
C ALA A 87 1.56 -25.48 -0.64
N GLY A 88 0.73 -25.05 0.32
CA GLY A 88 1.01 -25.15 1.76
C GLY A 88 1.55 -23.89 2.42
N ALA A 89 1.62 -22.76 1.69
CA ALA A 89 2.03 -21.49 2.28
C ALA A 89 1.02 -21.03 3.36
N THR A 90 1.54 -20.65 4.52
CA THR A 90 0.72 -20.28 5.69
C THR A 90 1.54 -19.50 6.71
N ASP A 91 0.87 -19.00 7.74
CA ASP A 91 1.48 -18.30 8.88
C ASP A 91 2.34 -17.12 8.43
N ILE A 92 1.89 -16.41 7.35
CA ILE A 92 2.59 -15.23 6.83
C ILE A 92 2.57 -14.10 7.86
N VAL A 93 3.72 -13.47 8.04
CA VAL A 93 3.90 -12.30 8.91
C VAL A 93 4.68 -11.24 8.15
N PHE A 94 4.17 -10.01 8.16
CA PHE A 94 4.85 -8.83 7.63
C PHE A 94 5.47 -7.99 8.76
N THR A 95 6.62 -7.39 8.45
CA THR A 95 7.28 -6.40 9.30
C THR A 95 7.68 -5.23 8.44
N THR A 96 6.96 -4.12 8.57
CA THR A 96 7.28 -2.86 7.89
C THR A 96 8.55 -2.27 8.47
N LEU A 97 9.52 -1.96 7.62
CA LEU A 97 10.79 -1.35 8.00
C LEU A 97 10.76 0.17 7.77
N ASP A 98 10.22 0.59 6.62
CA ASP A 98 10.17 2.00 6.24
C ASP A 98 8.98 2.30 5.33
N MET A 99 8.51 3.56 5.33
CA MET A 99 7.49 4.07 4.44
C MET A 99 7.82 5.50 4.03
N TYR A 100 7.62 5.80 2.76
CA TYR A 100 7.79 7.14 2.20
C TYR A 100 6.86 7.35 1.00
N GLY A 101 6.42 8.60 0.78
CA GLY A 101 5.49 8.89 -0.31
C GLY A 101 4.79 10.22 -0.17
N ASN A 102 3.61 10.29 -0.75
CA ASN A 102 2.74 11.46 -0.75
C ASN A 102 1.27 11.03 -0.63
N GLU A 103 0.35 11.98 -0.79
CA GLU A 103 -1.10 11.76 -0.68
C GLU A 103 -1.67 10.75 -1.68
N ASP A 104 -1.03 10.56 -2.84
CA ASP A 104 -1.49 9.63 -3.88
C ASP A 104 -0.88 8.25 -3.73
N TYR A 105 0.42 8.18 -3.36
CA TYR A 105 1.19 6.96 -3.33
C TYR A 105 2.13 6.89 -2.14
N VAL A 106 2.18 5.72 -1.52
CA VAL A 106 3.15 5.37 -0.47
C VAL A 106 3.90 4.12 -0.90
N THR A 107 5.22 4.17 -0.78
CA THR A 107 6.08 3.01 -0.91
C THR A 107 6.36 2.46 0.48
N GLU A 108 6.10 1.18 0.67
CA GLU A 108 6.45 0.43 1.86
C GLU A 108 7.63 -0.49 1.55
N VAL A 109 8.61 -0.52 2.43
CA VAL A 109 9.73 -1.46 2.43
C VAL A 109 9.57 -2.35 3.66
N GLY A 110 9.64 -3.66 3.49
CA GLY A 110 9.42 -4.57 4.59
C GLY A 110 10.11 -5.92 4.45
N ARG A 111 9.90 -6.73 5.47
CA ARG A 111 10.29 -8.13 5.52
C ARG A 111 9.07 -9.00 5.73
N PHE A 112 9.13 -10.21 5.22
CA PHE A 112 8.13 -11.23 5.49
C PHE A 112 8.78 -12.48 6.07
N SER A 113 7.97 -13.28 6.74
CA SER A 113 8.24 -14.69 7.02
C SER A 113 6.96 -15.49 6.81
N LEU A 114 7.09 -16.75 6.42
CA LEU A 114 5.99 -17.68 6.27
C LEU A 114 6.47 -19.12 6.48
N ASN A 115 5.51 -20.01 6.64
CA ASN A 115 5.74 -21.46 6.71
C ASN A 115 5.16 -22.13 5.47
N ILE A 116 5.81 -23.21 5.03
CA ILE A 116 5.22 -24.15 4.08
C ILE A 116 4.88 -25.43 4.85
N LYS A 117 3.62 -25.85 4.76
CA LYS A 117 3.13 -27.10 5.37
C LYS A 117 2.88 -28.14 4.27
N ASP A 118 3.29 -29.37 4.58
CA ASP A 118 2.89 -30.57 3.83
C ASP A 118 2.30 -31.58 4.81
N ASN A 119 1.10 -32.10 4.48
CA ASN A 119 0.35 -33.02 5.35
C ASN A 119 0.23 -32.52 6.81
N GLY A 120 0.01 -31.22 6.99
CA GLY A 120 -0.17 -30.55 8.29
C GLY A 120 1.11 -30.35 9.09
N LYS A 121 2.29 -30.68 8.57
CA LYS A 121 3.59 -30.46 9.20
C LYS A 121 4.36 -29.37 8.50
N ILE A 122 5.01 -28.50 9.25
CA ILE A 122 5.93 -27.51 8.69
C ILE A 122 7.13 -28.24 8.09
N VAL A 123 7.33 -28.10 6.79
CA VAL A 123 8.44 -28.69 6.03
C VAL A 123 9.48 -27.65 5.61
N MET A 124 9.11 -26.35 5.62
CA MET A 124 10.02 -25.26 5.31
C MET A 124 9.56 -23.98 5.99
N ASN A 125 10.52 -23.17 6.42
CA ASN A 125 10.32 -21.79 6.80
C ASN A 125 10.97 -20.92 5.72
N ASP A 126 10.29 -19.90 5.26
CA ASP A 126 10.84 -18.90 4.35
C ASP A 126 10.77 -17.52 4.97
N SER A 127 11.70 -16.68 4.60
CA SER A 127 11.71 -15.26 4.95
C SER A 127 12.35 -14.46 3.82
N GLY A 128 12.01 -13.19 3.74
CA GLY A 128 12.53 -12.35 2.70
C GLY A 128 12.22 -10.89 2.91
N LYS A 129 12.25 -10.16 1.83
CA LYS A 129 12.01 -8.72 1.78
C LYS A 129 11.07 -8.38 0.65
N TYR A 130 10.35 -7.28 0.82
CA TYR A 130 9.38 -6.80 -0.16
C TYR A 130 9.40 -5.28 -0.29
N ILE A 131 8.87 -4.82 -1.41
CA ILE A 131 8.49 -3.44 -1.63
C ILE A 131 7.06 -3.46 -2.17
N VAL A 132 6.16 -2.69 -1.54
CA VAL A 132 4.79 -2.47 -2.02
C VAL A 132 4.60 -1.00 -2.35
N LEU A 133 4.04 -0.73 -3.51
CA LEU A 133 3.50 0.57 -3.87
C LEU A 133 2.00 0.59 -3.55
N TRP A 134 1.65 1.36 -2.54
CA TRP A 134 0.27 1.63 -2.15
C TRP A 134 -0.29 2.82 -2.91
N LYS A 135 -1.54 2.74 -3.36
CA LYS A 135 -2.30 3.84 -3.97
C LYS A 135 -3.44 4.23 -3.06
N GLN A 136 -3.57 5.52 -2.77
CA GLN A 136 -4.77 6.04 -2.10
C GLN A 136 -5.92 6.06 -3.10
N VAL A 137 -6.95 5.25 -2.86
CA VAL A 137 -8.14 5.16 -3.75
C VAL A 137 -9.30 6.03 -3.25
N SER A 138 -9.28 6.36 -1.96
CA SER A 138 -10.12 7.36 -1.32
C SER A 138 -9.48 7.77 0.01
N LYS A 139 -10.03 8.77 0.69
CA LYS A 139 -9.48 9.22 1.98
C LYS A 139 -9.27 8.04 2.93
N ASP A 140 -8.02 7.86 3.39
CA ASP A 140 -7.60 6.82 4.34
C ASP A 140 -7.80 5.37 3.85
N ASN A 141 -8.08 5.17 2.56
CA ASN A 141 -8.21 3.85 1.94
C ASN A 141 -7.08 3.63 0.94
N TRP A 142 -6.21 2.69 1.27
CA TRP A 142 -5.02 2.35 0.51
C TRP A 142 -5.14 0.94 -0.04
N LEU A 143 -4.87 0.75 -1.34
CA LEU A 143 -4.82 -0.54 -2.00
C LEU A 143 -3.46 -0.74 -2.66
N MET A 144 -3.01 -1.97 -2.75
CA MET A 144 -1.76 -2.34 -3.42
C MET A 144 -1.87 -2.08 -4.91
N LYS A 145 -0.93 -1.32 -5.46
CA LYS A 145 -0.80 -1.03 -6.89
C LYS A 145 0.28 -1.86 -7.55
N ALA A 146 1.37 -2.07 -6.85
CA ALA A 146 2.43 -2.96 -7.28
C ALA A 146 3.10 -3.59 -6.05
N ASP A 147 3.52 -4.84 -6.20
CA ASP A 147 4.22 -5.61 -5.19
C ASP A 147 5.37 -6.39 -5.84
N ILE A 148 6.50 -6.39 -5.17
CA ILE A 148 7.66 -7.21 -5.52
C ILE A 148 8.27 -7.78 -4.25
N TRP A 149 8.58 -9.05 -4.27
CA TRP A 149 9.22 -9.72 -3.14
C TRP A 149 10.28 -10.73 -3.59
N ASN A 150 11.16 -11.10 -2.70
CA ASN A 150 12.08 -12.20 -2.91
C ASN A 150 12.46 -12.86 -1.59
N SER A 151 12.68 -14.17 -1.67
CA SER A 151 13.15 -14.99 -0.56
C SER A 151 14.63 -14.72 -0.26
N ASP A 152 15.01 -14.87 1.00
CA ASP A 152 16.40 -14.90 1.46
C ASP A 152 16.99 -16.33 1.44
N LEU A 153 16.19 -17.34 1.06
CA LEU A 153 16.67 -18.71 0.89
C LEU A 153 17.64 -18.79 -0.30
N PRO A 154 18.69 -19.61 -0.18
CA PRO A 154 19.64 -19.80 -1.27
C PRO A 154 18.95 -20.46 -2.49
N ILE A 155 19.33 -20.03 -3.68
CA ILE A 155 18.89 -20.66 -4.93
C ILE A 155 19.40 -22.09 -4.93
N LYS A 156 18.50 -23.08 -4.98
CA LYS A 156 18.89 -24.49 -5.17
C LYS A 156 19.47 -24.62 -6.57
N LYS A 157 20.73 -25.03 -6.67
CA LYS A 157 21.39 -25.35 -7.93
C LYS A 157 20.90 -26.68 -8.48
#